data_8e7762eca8c19f97e31652da6cbb35de
#
_entry.id   8e7762eca8c19f97e31652da6cbb35de
#
_cell.length_a   1.000
_cell.length_b   1.000
_cell.length_c   1.000
_cell.angle_alpha   90.00
_cell.angle_beta   90.00
_cell.angle_gamma   90.00
#
_symmetry.space_group_name_H-M   'P 1'
#
loop_
_entity.id
_entity.type
_entity.pdbx_description
1 polymer ?
#
loop_
_entity_poly.entity_id
_entity_poly.type
_entity_poly.pdbx_seq_one_letter_code
_entity_poly.pdbx_strand_id
1 'polypeptide(L)'
;GWLSTSGRLIPGAIDLLEALHGTVRMGMITNGYAEVQRPRLERFELTHYFESVTVSSEIGHAKPAQAFFDVALRQLGNPDPATVLVVGDSLSSDIAGGANAGCATCWYNPADHPRPENAVGIDHMITDLAELPNLIHGA
;
A
#
# COMPACT_ATOMS: atom_id res chain seq x y z
N GLY A 1 10.34 0.08 0.25
CA GLY A 1 8.90 -0.03 0.16
C GLY A 1 8.41 -1.41 0.53
N TRP A 2 7.14 -1.54 0.76
CA TRP A 2 6.55 -2.82 1.20
C TRP A 2 6.63 -3.94 0.14
N LEU A 3 6.86 -3.60 -1.12
CA LEU A 3 7.01 -4.60 -2.19
C LEU A 3 8.43 -5.16 -2.30
N SER A 4 9.40 -4.59 -1.59
CA SER A 4 10.79 -5.04 -1.70
C SER A 4 11.55 -4.83 -0.40
N THR A 5 12.48 -5.75 -0.12
CA THR A 5 13.44 -5.66 0.96
C THR A 5 14.81 -5.98 0.41
N SER A 6 15.86 -5.27 0.87
CA SER A 6 17.24 -5.49 0.43
C SER A 6 17.41 -5.58 -1.09
N GLY A 7 16.63 -4.76 -1.83
CA GLY A 7 16.67 -4.75 -3.30
C GLY A 7 15.99 -5.92 -3.99
N ARG A 8 15.28 -6.77 -3.24
CA ARG A 8 14.52 -7.90 -3.76
C ARG A 8 13.04 -7.68 -3.54
N LEU A 9 12.21 -8.25 -4.42
CA LEU A 9 10.76 -8.22 -4.22
C LEU A 9 10.36 -9.10 -3.03
N ILE A 10 9.32 -8.66 -2.32
CA ILE A 10 8.69 -9.48 -1.27
C ILE A 10 8.11 -10.73 -1.91
N PRO A 11 8.29 -11.93 -1.31
CA PRO A 11 7.69 -13.15 -1.85
C PRO A 11 6.20 -13.00 -2.09
N GLY A 12 5.75 -13.43 -3.26
CA GLY A 12 4.34 -13.36 -3.66
C GLY A 12 3.88 -12.03 -4.23
N ALA A 13 4.76 -11.01 -4.32
CA ALA A 13 4.37 -9.69 -4.80
C ALA A 13 3.91 -9.73 -6.26
N ILE A 14 4.65 -10.37 -7.14
CA ILE A 14 4.27 -10.48 -8.56
C ILE A 14 2.96 -11.26 -8.72
N ASP A 15 2.83 -12.39 -8.03
CA ASP A 15 1.61 -13.21 -8.11
C ASP A 15 0.40 -12.42 -7.63
N LEU A 16 0.56 -11.62 -6.56
CA LEU A 16 -0.52 -10.76 -6.07
C LEU A 16 -0.93 -9.73 -7.11
N LEU A 17 0.06 -9.02 -7.68
CA LEU A 17 -0.24 -7.98 -8.66
C LEU A 17 -0.90 -8.55 -9.91
N GLU A 18 -0.46 -9.72 -10.38
CA GLU A 18 -1.11 -10.40 -11.49
C GLU A 18 -2.55 -10.82 -11.15
N ALA A 19 -2.78 -11.31 -9.95
CA ALA A 19 -4.11 -11.74 -9.52
C ALA A 19 -5.09 -10.57 -9.43
N LEU A 20 -4.61 -9.39 -9.04
CA LEU A 20 -5.46 -8.19 -8.86
C LEU A 20 -5.57 -7.34 -10.12
N HIS A 21 -4.64 -7.48 -11.06
CA HIS A 21 -4.61 -6.67 -12.27
C HIS A 21 -5.89 -6.88 -13.08
N GLY A 22 -6.57 -5.78 -13.39
CA GLY A 22 -7.81 -5.81 -14.15
C GLY A 22 -9.07 -6.11 -13.32
N THR A 23 -8.92 -6.48 -12.04
CA THR A 23 -10.08 -6.72 -11.16
C THR A 23 -10.31 -5.59 -10.18
N VAL A 24 -9.25 -4.92 -9.74
CA VAL A 24 -9.32 -3.73 -8.89
C VAL A 24 -8.34 -2.68 -9.40
N ARG A 25 -8.63 -1.43 -9.08
CA ARG A 25 -7.71 -0.33 -9.38
C ARG A 25 -6.62 -0.30 -8.32
N MET A 26 -5.38 -0.09 -8.74
CA MET A 26 -4.24 -0.10 -7.84
C MET A 26 -3.43 1.18 -7.95
N GLY A 27 -3.00 1.71 -6.80
CA GLY A 27 -2.05 2.79 -6.70
C GLY A 27 -0.91 2.39 -5.77
N MET A 28 0.29 2.85 -6.07
CA MET A 28 1.45 2.68 -5.21
C MET A 28 1.62 3.94 -4.36
N ILE A 29 1.85 3.76 -3.07
CA ILE A 29 2.19 4.86 -2.16
C ILE A 29 3.51 4.54 -1.48
N THR A 30 4.43 5.50 -1.45
CA THR A 30 5.75 5.26 -0.87
C THR A 30 6.35 6.53 -0.27
N ASN A 31 6.92 6.40 0.93
CA ASN A 31 7.81 7.41 1.48
C ASN A 31 9.21 7.17 0.90
N GLY A 32 9.88 8.25 0.53
CA GLY A 32 11.24 8.17 0.01
C GLY A 32 11.49 9.12 -1.14
N TYR A 33 12.56 8.85 -1.86
CA TYR A 33 12.99 9.68 -2.99
C TYR A 33 12.59 9.05 -4.32
N ALA A 34 12.05 9.87 -5.21
CA ALA A 34 11.64 9.40 -6.54
C ALA A 34 12.81 8.80 -7.30
N GLU A 35 14.01 9.35 -7.12
CA GLU A 35 15.24 8.87 -7.76
C GLU A 35 15.59 7.43 -7.38
N VAL A 36 15.07 6.96 -6.25
CA VAL A 36 15.27 5.58 -5.76
C VAL A 36 14.08 4.71 -6.12
N GLN A 37 12.87 5.19 -5.87
CA GLN A 37 11.67 4.36 -5.96
C GLN A 37 11.22 4.12 -7.40
N ARG A 38 11.28 5.14 -8.26
CA ARG A 38 10.83 4.99 -9.66
C ARG A 38 11.71 4.05 -10.47
N PRO A 39 13.06 4.16 -10.43
CA PRO A 39 13.90 3.18 -11.12
C PRO A 39 13.71 1.75 -10.61
N ARG A 40 13.40 1.58 -9.33
CA ARG A 40 13.12 0.27 -8.74
C ARG A 40 11.85 -0.35 -9.33
N LEU A 41 10.79 0.46 -9.49
CA LEU A 41 9.56 0.00 -10.14
C LEU A 41 9.80 -0.41 -11.58
N GLU A 42 10.58 0.36 -12.33
CA GLU A 42 10.94 0.05 -13.70
C GLU A 42 11.80 -1.21 -13.79
N ARG A 43 12.79 -1.33 -12.91
CA ARG A 43 13.70 -2.49 -12.87
C ARG A 43 12.94 -3.79 -12.67
N PHE A 44 11.91 -3.80 -11.86
CA PHE A 44 11.08 -4.97 -11.61
C PHE A 44 9.86 -5.05 -12.52
N GLU A 45 9.73 -4.13 -13.48
CA GLU A 45 8.63 -4.09 -14.45
C GLU A 45 7.26 -4.01 -13.78
N LEU A 46 7.14 -3.20 -12.70
CA LEU A 46 5.93 -3.10 -11.90
C LEU A 46 5.04 -1.92 -12.25
N THR A 47 5.55 -0.94 -12.97
CA THR A 47 4.84 0.32 -13.21
C THR A 47 3.47 0.11 -13.86
N HIS A 48 3.35 -0.85 -14.77
CA HIS A 48 2.11 -1.08 -15.50
C HIS A 48 0.95 -1.61 -14.65
N TYR A 49 1.23 -2.10 -13.44
CA TYR A 49 0.18 -2.56 -12.53
C TYR A 49 -0.55 -1.40 -11.84
N PHE A 50 0.05 -0.21 -11.78
CA PHE A 50 -0.46 0.89 -10.98
C PHE A 50 -0.98 2.03 -11.84
N GLU A 51 -2.19 2.52 -11.53
CA GLU A 51 -2.73 3.72 -12.15
C GLU A 51 -1.99 4.98 -11.73
N SER A 52 -1.46 4.98 -10.51
CA SER A 52 -0.71 6.10 -9.95
C SER A 52 0.40 5.60 -9.04
N VAL A 53 1.45 6.41 -8.94
CA VAL A 53 2.55 6.21 -8.00
C VAL A 53 2.74 7.52 -7.27
N THR A 54 2.44 7.54 -5.97
CA THR A 54 2.57 8.73 -5.13
C THR A 54 3.82 8.58 -4.27
N VAL A 55 4.80 9.45 -4.50
CA VAL A 55 6.11 9.43 -3.84
C VAL A 55 6.25 10.69 -3.00
N SER A 56 6.60 10.54 -1.72
CA SER A 56 6.65 11.66 -0.77
C SER A 56 7.57 12.78 -1.22
N SER A 57 8.72 12.48 -1.82
CA SER A 57 9.66 13.51 -2.26
C SER A 57 9.13 14.36 -3.41
N GLU A 58 8.18 13.83 -4.21
CA GLU A 58 7.61 14.56 -5.33
C GLU A 58 6.49 15.50 -4.94
N ILE A 59 5.78 15.20 -3.86
CA ILE A 59 4.59 15.96 -3.45
C ILE A 59 4.81 16.81 -2.20
N GLY A 60 5.96 16.70 -1.55
CA GLY A 60 6.28 17.48 -0.36
C GLY A 60 5.56 17.06 0.92
N HIS A 61 4.92 15.91 0.92
CA HIS A 61 4.24 15.34 2.09
C HIS A 61 4.57 13.86 2.19
N ALA A 62 4.65 13.35 3.42
CA ALA A 62 4.98 11.95 3.67
C ALA A 62 3.88 11.27 4.49
N LYS A 63 3.70 9.96 4.30
CA LYS A 63 2.83 9.18 5.19
C LYS A 63 3.33 9.29 6.64
N PRO A 64 2.49 9.44 7.63
CA PRO A 64 1.04 9.32 7.64
C PRO A 64 0.26 10.64 7.47
N ALA A 65 0.88 11.70 6.97
CA ALA A 65 0.22 12.99 6.86
C ALA A 65 -1.06 12.90 6.02
N GLN A 66 -2.12 13.55 6.46
CA GLN A 66 -3.39 13.61 5.74
C GLN A 66 -3.19 14.12 4.30
N ALA A 67 -2.35 15.14 4.14
CA ALA A 67 -2.07 15.73 2.83
C ALA A 67 -1.48 14.73 1.84
N PHE A 68 -0.67 13.76 2.31
CA PHE A 68 -0.15 12.70 1.46
C PHE A 68 -1.30 11.84 0.88
N PHE A 69 -2.21 11.39 1.76
CA PHE A 69 -3.33 10.54 1.34
C PHE A 69 -4.34 11.32 0.48
N ASP A 70 -4.52 12.61 0.73
CA ASP A 70 -5.36 13.45 -0.12
C ASP A 70 -4.85 13.47 -1.57
N VAL A 71 -3.54 13.60 -1.75
CA VAL A 71 -2.92 13.57 -3.09
C VAL A 71 -3.05 12.18 -3.70
N ALA A 72 -2.76 11.12 -2.94
CA ALA A 72 -2.84 9.74 -3.43
C ALA A 72 -4.26 9.39 -3.90
N LEU A 73 -5.27 9.75 -3.14
CA LEU A 73 -6.66 9.52 -3.51
C LEU A 73 -7.06 10.33 -4.75
N ARG A 74 -6.60 11.58 -4.85
CA ARG A 74 -6.86 12.42 -6.03
C ARG A 74 -6.27 11.79 -7.28
N GLN A 75 -5.08 11.22 -7.20
CA GLN A 75 -4.43 10.57 -8.33
C GLN A 75 -5.14 9.28 -8.75
N LEU A 76 -5.92 8.67 -7.87
CA LEU A 76 -6.78 7.53 -8.18
C LEU A 76 -8.18 7.93 -8.63
N GLY A 77 -8.42 9.21 -8.90
CA GLY A 77 -9.71 9.69 -9.37
C GLY A 77 -10.70 10.04 -8.26
N ASN A 78 -10.21 10.33 -7.06
CA ASN A 78 -11.02 10.67 -5.88
C ASN A 78 -12.09 9.62 -5.55
N PRO A 79 -11.73 8.34 -5.38
CA PRO A 79 -12.70 7.36 -4.92
C PRO A 79 -13.16 7.70 -3.50
N ASP A 80 -14.35 7.22 -3.13
CA ASP A 80 -14.79 7.29 -1.74
C ASP A 80 -13.77 6.53 -0.88
N PRO A 81 -13.15 7.17 0.13
CA PRO A 81 -12.15 6.49 0.96
C PRO A 81 -12.65 5.18 1.56
N ALA A 82 -13.93 5.08 1.89
CA ALA A 82 -14.51 3.85 2.43
C ALA A 82 -14.41 2.65 1.46
N THR A 83 -14.20 2.89 0.17
CA THR A 83 -14.04 1.84 -0.84
C THR A 83 -12.58 1.51 -1.13
N VAL A 84 -11.64 2.17 -0.45
CA VAL A 84 -10.19 2.02 -0.66
C VAL A 84 -9.59 1.19 0.47
N LEU A 85 -8.77 0.21 0.10
CA LEU A 85 -7.99 -0.57 1.05
C LEU A 85 -6.51 -0.16 0.97
N VAL A 86 -5.97 0.30 2.09
CA VAL A 86 -4.54 0.59 2.20
C VAL A 86 -3.85 -0.64 2.77
N VAL A 87 -2.87 -1.15 2.04
CA VAL A 87 -2.09 -2.32 2.45
C VAL A 87 -0.65 -1.90 2.70
N GLY A 88 -0.10 -2.22 3.85
CA GLY A 88 1.28 -1.91 4.16
C GLY A 88 1.78 -2.56 5.42
N ASP A 89 3.09 -2.52 5.61
CA ASP A 89 3.78 -3.15 6.75
C ASP A 89 4.03 -2.18 7.91
N SER A 90 3.89 -0.88 7.67
CA SER A 90 4.16 0.12 8.70
C SER A 90 2.88 0.56 9.39
N LEU A 91 2.77 0.24 10.69
CA LEU A 91 1.64 0.67 11.50
C LEU A 91 1.58 2.19 11.66
N SER A 92 2.74 2.84 11.76
CA SER A 92 2.79 4.29 11.99
C SER A 92 2.58 5.12 10.72
N SER A 93 2.88 4.59 9.55
CA SER A 93 2.72 5.34 8.29
C SER A 93 1.54 4.87 7.46
N ASP A 94 1.52 3.62 7.03
CA ASP A 94 0.47 3.10 6.14
C ASP A 94 -0.86 2.94 6.86
N ILE A 95 -0.84 2.26 7.99
CA ILE A 95 -2.07 1.90 8.70
C ILE A 95 -2.68 3.12 9.38
N ALA A 96 -1.88 3.84 10.16
CA ALA A 96 -2.36 5.04 10.84
C ALA A 96 -2.83 6.10 9.85
N GLY A 97 -2.06 6.31 8.77
CA GLY A 97 -2.41 7.29 7.75
C GLY A 97 -3.66 6.90 6.97
N GLY A 98 -3.77 5.63 6.57
CA GLY A 98 -4.93 5.15 5.85
C GLY A 98 -6.21 5.23 6.67
N ALA A 99 -6.15 4.81 7.93
CA ALA A 99 -7.28 4.90 8.85
C ALA A 99 -7.72 6.35 9.06
N ASN A 100 -6.76 7.26 9.25
CA ASN A 100 -7.06 8.68 9.42
C ASN A 100 -7.67 9.31 8.17
N ALA A 101 -7.36 8.78 7.00
CA ALA A 101 -7.95 9.24 5.74
C ALA A 101 -9.34 8.66 5.46
N GLY A 102 -9.83 7.77 6.32
CA GLY A 102 -11.14 7.13 6.16
C GLY A 102 -11.12 5.85 5.32
N CYS A 103 -9.93 5.34 5.01
CA CYS A 103 -9.79 4.11 4.24
C CYS A 103 -9.84 2.87 5.14
N ALA A 104 -10.22 1.73 4.56
CA ALA A 104 -10.00 0.46 5.19
C ALA A 104 -8.49 0.15 5.17
N THR A 105 -8.01 -0.64 6.12
CA THR A 105 -6.59 -0.93 6.27
C THR A 105 -6.33 -2.41 6.40
N CYS A 106 -5.20 -2.85 5.84
CA CYS A 106 -4.71 -4.21 5.97
C CYS A 106 -3.22 -4.17 6.34
N TRP A 107 -2.91 -4.64 7.54
CA TRP A 107 -1.53 -4.71 7.99
C TRP A 107 -0.87 -5.97 7.47
N TYR A 108 0.15 -5.78 6.61
CA TYR A 108 0.99 -6.89 6.14
C TYR A 108 2.04 -7.17 7.22
N ASN A 109 1.92 -8.31 7.88
CA ASN A 109 2.71 -8.69 9.06
C ASN A 109 3.30 -10.08 8.87
N PRO A 110 4.32 -10.23 7.97
CA PRO A 110 4.85 -11.56 7.62
C PRO A 110 5.52 -12.28 8.78
N ALA A 111 6.02 -11.54 9.77
CA ALA A 111 6.65 -12.13 10.96
C ALA A 111 5.63 -12.56 12.03
N ASP A 112 4.35 -12.30 11.79
CA ASP A 112 3.26 -12.62 12.71
C ASP A 112 3.49 -12.05 14.12
N HIS A 113 3.94 -10.80 14.18
CA HIS A 113 4.09 -10.10 15.45
C HIS A 113 2.72 -9.89 16.11
N PRO A 114 2.64 -9.90 17.45
CA PRO A 114 1.40 -9.57 18.14
C PRO A 114 0.96 -8.15 17.82
N ARG A 115 -0.35 -7.91 17.75
CA ARG A 115 -0.87 -6.55 17.64
C ARG A 115 -0.46 -5.76 18.87
N PRO A 116 0.10 -4.53 18.70
CA PRO A 116 0.36 -3.67 19.85
C PRO A 116 -0.93 -3.38 20.61
N GLU A 117 -0.86 -3.28 21.94
CA GLU A 117 -2.03 -3.02 22.79
C GLU A 117 -2.76 -1.73 22.43
N ASN A 118 -2.02 -0.72 22.00
CA ASN A 118 -2.56 0.59 21.62
C ASN A 118 -2.81 0.73 20.12
N ALA A 119 -2.74 -0.36 19.35
CA ALA A 119 -2.93 -0.29 17.91
C ALA A 119 -4.39 0.00 17.60
N VAL A 120 -4.61 1.05 16.79
CA VAL A 120 -5.92 1.45 16.29
C VAL A 120 -5.86 1.51 14.77
N GLY A 121 -7.02 1.31 14.13
CA GLY A 121 -7.11 1.47 12.68
C GLY A 121 -6.65 0.26 11.89
N ILE A 122 -6.42 -0.89 12.52
CA ILE A 122 -6.12 -2.15 11.82
C ILE A 122 -7.43 -2.88 11.58
N ASP A 123 -7.94 -2.82 10.35
CA ASP A 123 -9.17 -3.53 10.00
C ASP A 123 -8.91 -4.99 9.68
N HIS A 124 -7.78 -5.27 9.02
CA HIS A 124 -7.37 -6.62 8.63
C HIS A 124 -5.89 -6.80 8.85
N MET A 125 -5.46 -8.04 9.03
CA MET A 125 -4.04 -8.40 9.12
C MET A 125 -3.81 -9.65 8.28
N ILE A 126 -2.74 -9.64 7.49
CA ILE A 126 -2.29 -10.80 6.72
C ILE A 126 -0.82 -11.07 7.00
N THR A 127 -0.42 -12.33 6.95
CA THR A 127 0.98 -12.75 7.07
C THR A 127 1.58 -13.14 5.72
N ASP A 128 0.74 -13.38 4.73
CA ASP A 128 1.14 -13.75 3.37
C ASP A 128 0.32 -12.93 2.38
N LEU A 129 0.96 -12.39 1.37
CA LEU A 129 0.28 -11.61 0.34
C LEU A 129 -0.77 -12.42 -0.42
N ALA A 130 -0.64 -13.73 -0.47
CA ALA A 130 -1.61 -14.63 -1.11
C ALA A 130 -3.00 -14.58 -0.46
N GLU A 131 -3.10 -14.10 0.77
CA GLU A 131 -4.39 -13.94 1.47
C GLU A 131 -5.20 -12.75 0.98
N LEU A 132 -4.55 -11.79 0.32
CA LEU A 132 -5.17 -10.51 -0.01
C LEU A 132 -6.28 -10.61 -1.07
N PRO A 133 -6.17 -11.39 -2.16
CA PRO A 133 -7.25 -11.47 -3.13
C PRO A 133 -8.58 -11.90 -2.53
N ASN A 134 -8.60 -12.91 -1.67
CA ASN A 134 -9.82 -13.36 -1.01
C ASN A 134 -10.41 -12.27 -0.10
N LEU A 135 -9.56 -11.55 0.60
CA LEU A 135 -9.98 -10.46 1.47
C LEU A 135 -10.67 -9.36 0.66
N ILE A 136 -10.09 -8.99 -0.47
CA ILE A 136 -10.61 -7.92 -1.32
C ILE A 136 -11.93 -8.34 -1.97
N HIS A 137 -12.03 -9.57 -2.46
CA HIS A 137 -13.21 -10.05 -3.18
C HIS A 137 -14.30 -10.60 -2.28
N GLY A 138 -14.12 -10.56 -0.97
CA GLY A 138 -15.14 -10.92 -0.01
C GLY A 138 -15.48 -12.40 0.03
N ALA A 139 -14.53 -13.21 -0.33
CA ALA A 139 -14.73 -14.66 -0.33
C ALA A 139 -14.77 -15.22 1.09
#